data_ddf2084b61406abd6904165858d13778
#
_entry.id   ddf2084b61406abd6904165858d13778
#
_cell.length_a   1.000
_cell.length_b   1.000
_cell.length_c   1.000
_cell.angle_alpha   90.00
_cell.angle_beta   90.00
_cell.angle_gamma   90.00
#
_symmetry.space_group_name_H-M   'P 1'
#
loop_
_entity.id
_entity.type
_entity.pdbx_description
1 polymer ?
#
loop_
_entity_poly.entity_id
_entity_poly.type
_entity_poly.pdbx_seq_one_letter_code
_entity_poly.pdbx_strand_id
1 'polypeptide(L)'
;VEAAAAFDELTRADNLEGLNAWPTIFRQASFISAVDYVRAMRVRQLLQKDFESLMGKVDILINANDIVHTNLTGHPSIAIPVGFRQRDGMPMPYSSILTGRLNRETDLLALAKAYQDQLDTHRKRPPLESLLQKKKEDALNGSEKKNN
;
A
#
# COMPACT_ATOMS: atom_id res chain seq x y z
N VAL A 1 17.41 3.53 3.80
CA VAL A 1 18.78 3.24 3.34
C VAL A 1 18.73 2.37 2.09
N GLU A 2 18.12 1.18 2.12
CA GLU A 2 18.04 0.25 0.98
C GLU A 2 17.40 0.90 -0.28
N ALA A 3 16.25 1.57 -0.13
CA ALA A 3 15.61 2.28 -1.23
C ALA A 3 16.46 3.46 -1.74
N ALA A 4 17.16 4.16 -0.85
CA ALA A 4 18.09 5.22 -1.25
C ALA A 4 19.24 4.69 -2.12
N ALA A 5 19.76 3.50 -1.80
CA ALA A 5 20.78 2.85 -2.61
C ALA A 5 20.21 2.37 -3.97
N ALA A 6 19.00 1.81 -3.98
CA ALA A 6 18.36 1.32 -5.21
C ALA A 6 17.99 2.44 -6.19
N PHE A 7 17.66 3.64 -5.69
CA PHE A 7 17.25 4.81 -6.48
C PHE A 7 18.29 5.94 -6.50
N ASP A 8 19.57 5.62 -6.26
CA ASP A 8 20.65 6.60 -6.16
C ASP A 8 20.82 7.44 -7.44
N GLU A 9 20.85 6.79 -8.61
CA GLU A 9 20.98 7.46 -9.90
C GLU A 9 19.82 8.44 -10.15
N LEU A 10 18.57 8.00 -9.93
CA LEU A 10 17.39 8.84 -10.09
C LEU A 10 17.43 10.04 -9.14
N THR A 11 17.86 9.81 -7.89
CA THR A 11 17.92 10.86 -6.86
C THR A 11 19.01 11.90 -7.17
N ARG A 12 20.11 11.49 -7.80
CA ARG A 12 21.23 12.38 -8.22
C ARG A 12 20.95 13.13 -9.50
N ALA A 13 20.17 12.55 -10.41
CA ALA A 13 19.86 13.18 -11.71
C ALA A 13 19.07 14.49 -11.61
N ASP A 14 18.55 14.82 -10.42
CA ASP A 14 17.79 16.04 -10.10
C ASP A 14 16.54 16.28 -10.99
N ASN A 15 16.14 15.27 -11.75
CA ASN A 15 14.91 15.28 -12.53
C ASN A 15 13.78 14.69 -11.68
N LEU A 16 13.19 15.53 -10.85
CA LEU A 16 12.20 15.11 -9.83
C LEU A 16 10.77 15.50 -10.23
N GLU A 17 10.55 15.93 -11.48
CA GLU A 17 9.22 16.33 -11.96
C GLU A 17 8.23 15.18 -11.87
N GLY A 18 7.06 15.45 -11.29
CA GLY A 18 6.00 14.45 -11.07
C GLY A 18 6.24 13.45 -9.93
N LEU A 19 7.38 13.56 -9.22
CA LEU A 19 7.68 12.73 -8.06
C LEU A 19 7.15 13.36 -6.76
N ASN A 20 6.84 12.49 -5.79
CA ASN A 20 6.42 12.89 -4.43
C ASN A 20 7.62 13.25 -3.54
N ALA A 21 7.46 13.20 -2.21
CA ALA A 21 8.50 13.53 -1.23
C ALA A 21 9.63 12.49 -1.09
N TRP A 22 9.55 11.32 -1.73
CA TRP A 22 10.52 10.23 -1.56
C TRP A 22 11.97 10.60 -1.89
N PRO A 23 12.29 11.36 -2.95
CA PRO A 23 13.66 11.77 -3.23
C PRO A 23 14.33 12.52 -2.07
N THR A 24 13.58 13.36 -1.36
CA THR A 24 14.07 14.06 -0.15
C THR A 24 14.41 13.07 0.96
N ILE A 25 13.54 12.07 1.18
CA ILE A 25 13.76 11.00 2.17
C ILE A 25 15.00 10.17 1.81
N PHE A 26 15.21 9.88 0.51
CA PHE A 26 16.40 9.14 0.06
C PHE A 26 17.68 9.93 0.28
N ARG A 27 17.68 11.25 0.04
CA ARG A 27 18.83 12.12 0.36
C ARG A 27 19.13 12.13 1.86
N GLN A 28 18.11 12.21 2.71
CA GLN A 28 18.27 12.12 4.17
C GLN A 28 18.84 10.77 4.61
N ALA A 29 18.46 9.68 3.95
CA ALA A 29 18.96 8.35 4.25
C ALA A 29 20.48 8.19 4.06
N SER A 30 21.10 9.05 3.24
CA SER A 30 22.57 9.08 3.04
C SER A 30 23.33 9.52 4.28
N PHE A 31 22.67 10.12 5.27
CA PHE A 31 23.29 10.53 6.55
C PHE A 31 23.19 9.43 7.64
N ILE A 32 22.51 8.32 7.36
CA ILE A 32 22.39 7.20 8.30
C ILE A 32 23.70 6.40 8.29
N SER A 33 24.33 6.30 9.45
CA SER A 33 25.58 5.53 9.56
C SER A 33 25.35 4.03 9.34
N ALA A 34 26.39 3.33 8.86
CA ALA A 34 26.36 1.86 8.75
C ALA A 34 26.07 1.19 10.11
N VAL A 35 26.59 1.76 11.20
CA VAL A 35 26.34 1.26 12.55
C VAL A 35 24.87 1.36 12.92
N ASP A 36 24.21 2.48 12.62
CA ASP A 36 22.80 2.67 12.93
C ASP A 36 21.94 1.76 12.06
N TYR A 37 22.30 1.57 10.80
CA TYR A 37 21.62 0.62 9.92
C TYR A 37 21.69 -0.82 10.50
N VAL A 38 22.87 -1.28 10.92
CA VAL A 38 23.04 -2.62 11.53
C VAL A 38 22.24 -2.74 12.84
N ARG A 39 22.22 -1.68 13.66
CA ARG A 39 21.37 -1.65 14.87
C ARG A 39 19.89 -1.77 14.53
N ALA A 40 19.42 -1.03 13.53
CA ALA A 40 18.04 -1.12 13.07
C ALA A 40 17.69 -2.54 12.57
N MET A 41 18.59 -3.21 11.85
CA MET A 41 18.38 -4.59 11.42
C MET A 41 18.28 -5.58 12.60
N ARG A 42 19.01 -5.37 13.68
CA ARG A 42 18.84 -6.16 14.91
C ARG A 42 17.48 -5.95 15.57
N VAL A 43 17.03 -4.70 15.66
CA VAL A 43 15.69 -4.37 16.18
C VAL A 43 14.61 -4.99 15.29
N ARG A 44 14.76 -4.90 13.96
CA ARG A 44 13.87 -5.58 13.01
C ARG A 44 13.74 -7.07 13.27
N GLN A 45 14.86 -7.74 13.54
CA GLN A 45 14.87 -9.18 13.84
C GLN A 45 14.12 -9.52 15.15
N LEU A 46 14.27 -8.69 16.19
CA LEU A 46 13.51 -8.86 17.43
C LEU A 46 12.01 -8.69 17.16
N LEU A 47 11.62 -7.62 16.46
CA LEU A 47 10.22 -7.38 16.09
C LEU A 47 9.64 -8.53 15.26
N GLN A 48 10.41 -9.11 14.34
CA GLN A 48 9.98 -10.26 13.56
C GLN A 48 9.67 -11.48 14.45
N LYS A 49 10.53 -11.77 15.45
CA LYS A 49 10.31 -12.86 16.40
C LYS A 49 9.09 -12.64 17.28
N ASP A 50 8.91 -11.41 17.77
CA ASP A 50 7.77 -11.05 18.61
C ASP A 50 6.47 -11.15 17.83
N PHE A 51 6.46 -10.66 16.59
CA PHE A 51 5.28 -10.72 15.73
C PHE A 51 4.96 -12.17 15.30
N GLU A 52 5.96 -13.00 14.98
CA GLU A 52 5.73 -14.42 14.70
C GLU A 52 5.19 -15.16 15.93
N SER A 53 5.64 -14.82 17.15
CA SER A 53 5.07 -15.36 18.38
C SER A 53 3.60 -14.98 18.58
N LEU A 54 3.23 -13.77 18.21
CA LEU A 54 1.83 -13.32 18.19
C LEU A 54 1.02 -14.08 17.15
N MET A 55 1.54 -14.18 15.92
CA MET A 55 0.91 -14.88 14.81
C MET A 55 0.79 -16.39 15.04
N GLY A 56 1.62 -16.97 15.93
CA GLY A 56 1.48 -18.36 16.37
C GLY A 56 0.19 -18.69 17.11
N LYS A 57 -0.56 -17.68 17.53
CA LYS A 57 -1.86 -17.82 18.23
C LYS A 57 -3.08 -17.79 17.31
N VAL A 58 -2.89 -17.45 16.06
CA VAL A 58 -3.93 -17.31 15.04
C VAL A 58 -3.43 -17.84 13.71
N ASP A 59 -4.33 -18.25 12.82
CA ASP A 59 -3.96 -18.65 11.46
C ASP A 59 -3.77 -17.43 10.55
N ILE A 60 -4.70 -16.48 10.65
CA ILE A 60 -4.71 -15.26 9.87
C ILE A 60 -5.18 -14.10 10.76
N LEU A 61 -4.49 -12.98 10.67
CA LEU A 61 -4.88 -11.72 11.28
C LEU A 61 -5.60 -10.86 10.24
N ILE A 62 -6.79 -10.37 10.59
CA ILE A 62 -7.52 -9.40 9.78
C ILE A 62 -7.27 -8.03 10.35
N ASN A 63 -6.58 -7.18 9.60
CA ASN A 63 -6.30 -5.81 10.00
C ASN A 63 -6.80 -4.82 8.93
N ALA A 64 -7.34 -3.73 9.40
CA ALA A 64 -8.14 -2.85 8.54
C ALA A 64 -7.30 -2.06 7.52
N ASN A 65 -6.11 -1.52 7.85
CA ASN A 65 -5.43 -0.58 6.96
C ASN A 65 -3.92 -0.39 7.19
N ASP A 66 -3.24 -1.21 7.99
CA ASP A 66 -1.84 -0.99 8.29
C ASP A 66 -0.96 -2.19 7.93
N ILE A 67 0.01 -1.94 7.04
CA ILE A 67 1.00 -2.91 6.59
C ILE A 67 2.43 -2.54 7.02
N VAL A 68 2.61 -1.50 7.82
CA VAL A 68 3.95 -1.02 8.21
C VAL A 68 4.73 -2.11 8.93
N HIS A 69 4.11 -2.78 9.89
CA HIS A 69 4.73 -3.86 10.63
C HIS A 69 5.02 -5.10 9.76
N THR A 70 4.14 -5.46 8.82
CA THR A 70 4.36 -6.59 7.92
C THR A 70 5.44 -6.30 6.89
N ASN A 71 5.52 -5.08 6.36
CA ASN A 71 6.62 -4.63 5.50
C ASN A 71 7.97 -4.72 6.24
N LEU A 72 7.97 -4.44 7.54
CA LEU A 72 9.19 -4.48 8.35
C LEU A 72 9.58 -5.91 8.74
N THR A 73 8.61 -6.76 9.06
CA THR A 73 8.84 -8.13 9.55
C THR A 73 8.85 -9.18 8.45
N GLY A 74 8.36 -8.87 7.26
CA GLY A 74 8.31 -9.80 6.12
C GLY A 74 7.13 -10.78 6.17
N HIS A 75 6.16 -10.59 7.07
CA HIS A 75 4.95 -11.42 7.07
C HIS A 75 4.11 -11.14 5.82
N PRO A 76 3.61 -12.19 5.15
CA PRO A 76 2.80 -12.04 3.96
C PRO A 76 1.48 -11.35 4.27
N SER A 77 1.07 -10.46 3.38
CA SER A 77 -0.21 -9.76 3.48
C SER A 77 -0.89 -9.70 2.12
N ILE A 78 -2.21 -9.81 2.11
CA ILE A 78 -3.04 -9.65 0.92
C ILE A 78 -4.16 -8.67 1.18
N ALA A 79 -4.36 -7.71 0.29
CA ALA A 79 -5.51 -6.83 0.30
C ALA A 79 -6.64 -7.42 -0.56
N ILE A 80 -7.81 -7.61 0.04
CA ILE A 80 -8.99 -8.12 -0.66
C ILE A 80 -10.11 -7.06 -0.67
N PRO A 81 -10.84 -6.88 -1.77
CA PRO A 81 -11.99 -5.98 -1.80
C PRO A 81 -13.15 -6.59 -1.00
N VAL A 82 -13.60 -5.88 0.03
CA VAL A 82 -14.67 -6.34 0.91
C VAL A 82 -16.00 -5.61 0.72
N GLY A 83 -16.02 -4.56 -0.08
CA GLY A 83 -17.23 -3.79 -0.36
C GLY A 83 -16.95 -2.45 -1.00
N PHE A 84 -17.95 -1.59 -0.95
CA PHE A 84 -17.89 -0.22 -1.44
C PHE A 84 -18.39 0.74 -0.34
N ARG A 85 -17.76 1.89 -0.27
CA ARG A 85 -18.21 3.02 0.56
C ARG A 85 -18.44 4.24 -0.31
N GLN A 86 -19.37 5.10 0.06
CA GLN A 86 -19.58 6.37 -0.64
C GLN A 86 -18.48 7.35 -0.23
N ARG A 87 -17.87 7.97 -1.23
CA ARG A 87 -16.94 9.08 -1.08
C ARG A 87 -17.24 10.11 -2.15
N ASP A 88 -17.60 11.31 -1.75
CA ASP A 88 -17.99 12.41 -2.65
C ASP A 88 -19.08 12.01 -3.66
N GLY A 89 -20.08 11.24 -3.18
CA GLY A 89 -21.19 10.74 -4.00
C GLY A 89 -20.83 9.60 -4.95
N MET A 90 -19.61 9.06 -4.89
CA MET A 90 -19.16 7.95 -5.72
C MET A 90 -18.89 6.68 -4.91
N PRO A 91 -19.24 5.50 -5.42
CA PRO A 91 -18.90 4.23 -4.79
C PRO A 91 -17.40 3.95 -4.97
N MET A 92 -16.65 4.05 -3.88
CA MET A 92 -15.23 3.74 -3.83
C MET A 92 -15.01 2.34 -3.25
N PRO A 93 -14.14 1.50 -3.86
CA PRO A 93 -13.86 0.20 -3.31
C PRO A 93 -13.23 0.32 -1.93
N TYR A 94 -13.62 -0.58 -1.05
CA TYR A 94 -13.08 -0.73 0.29
C TYR A 94 -12.43 -2.10 0.41
N SER A 95 -11.20 -2.15 0.89
CA SER A 95 -10.44 -3.39 1.07
C SER A 95 -10.15 -3.65 2.54
N SER A 96 -9.97 -4.92 2.86
CA SER A 96 -9.38 -5.38 4.12
C SER A 96 -8.06 -6.07 3.84
N ILE A 97 -7.13 -5.99 4.79
CA ILE A 97 -5.84 -6.65 4.71
C ILE A 97 -5.90 -7.91 5.58
N LEU A 98 -5.49 -9.02 4.99
CA LEU A 98 -5.26 -10.28 5.68
C LEU A 98 -3.75 -10.47 5.81
N THR A 99 -3.28 -10.79 7.00
CA THR A 99 -1.87 -11.07 7.28
C THR A 99 -1.72 -12.51 7.77
N GLY A 100 -0.80 -13.24 7.17
CA GLY A 100 -0.48 -14.62 7.50
C GLY A 100 0.83 -14.77 8.26
N ARG A 101 1.11 -15.99 8.70
CA ARG A 101 2.40 -16.39 9.27
C ARG A 101 3.46 -16.41 8.17
N LEU A 102 4.72 -16.32 8.57
CA LEU A 102 5.85 -16.42 7.63
C LEU A 102 5.79 -17.71 6.81
N ASN A 103 5.99 -17.56 5.49
CA ASN A 103 5.96 -18.65 4.51
C ASN A 103 4.61 -19.40 4.42
N ARG A 104 3.51 -18.74 4.80
CA ARG A 104 2.14 -19.31 4.75
C ARG A 104 1.23 -18.52 3.81
N GLU A 105 1.74 -18.08 2.67
CA GLU A 105 1.00 -17.36 1.62
C GLU A 105 -0.20 -18.16 1.12
N THR A 106 -0.07 -19.50 1.09
CA THR A 106 -1.15 -20.40 0.66
C THR A 106 -2.41 -20.29 1.51
N ASP A 107 -2.26 -20.06 2.81
CA ASP A 107 -3.40 -19.91 3.72
C ASP A 107 -4.16 -18.61 3.42
N LEU A 108 -3.40 -17.52 3.15
CA LEU A 108 -3.98 -16.23 2.75
C LEU A 108 -4.74 -16.35 1.43
N LEU A 109 -4.14 -17.01 0.44
CA LEU A 109 -4.75 -17.20 -0.87
C LEU A 109 -6.00 -18.07 -0.78
N ALA A 110 -5.98 -19.12 0.03
CA ALA A 110 -7.13 -19.99 0.24
C ALA A 110 -8.30 -19.22 0.88
N LEU A 111 -8.04 -18.44 1.94
CA LEU A 111 -9.08 -17.62 2.58
C LEU A 111 -9.59 -16.53 1.64
N ALA A 112 -8.67 -15.81 0.96
CA ALA A 112 -9.05 -14.76 0.02
C ALA A 112 -9.91 -15.30 -1.11
N LYS A 113 -9.55 -16.47 -1.66
CA LYS A 113 -10.36 -17.15 -2.70
C LYS A 113 -11.73 -17.56 -2.17
N ALA A 114 -11.80 -18.22 -1.02
CA ALA A 114 -13.07 -18.64 -0.42
C ALA A 114 -13.99 -17.42 -0.18
N TYR A 115 -13.43 -16.30 0.29
CA TYR A 115 -14.17 -15.06 0.46
C TYR A 115 -14.69 -14.50 -0.87
N GLN A 116 -13.83 -14.45 -1.90
CA GLN A 116 -14.19 -13.93 -3.22
C GLN A 116 -15.23 -14.83 -3.94
N ASP A 117 -15.21 -16.12 -3.69
CA ASP A 117 -16.21 -17.06 -4.25
C ASP A 117 -17.63 -16.82 -3.68
N GLN A 118 -17.72 -16.20 -2.51
CA GLN A 118 -19.01 -15.85 -1.88
C GLN A 118 -19.51 -14.44 -2.27
N LEU A 119 -18.64 -13.58 -2.79
CA LEU A 119 -18.93 -12.17 -3.06
C LEU A 119 -18.42 -11.75 -4.44
N ASP A 120 -19.23 -10.95 -5.13
CA ASP A 120 -18.88 -10.43 -6.46
C ASP A 120 -18.10 -9.10 -6.44
N THR A 121 -17.66 -8.66 -5.26
CA THR A 121 -17.03 -7.33 -5.09
C THR A 121 -15.81 -7.16 -5.99
N HIS A 122 -14.97 -8.18 -6.10
CA HIS A 122 -13.76 -8.17 -6.94
C HIS A 122 -14.03 -8.12 -8.45
N ARG A 123 -15.24 -8.45 -8.90
CA ARG A 123 -15.65 -8.41 -10.31
C ARG A 123 -16.23 -7.08 -10.75
N LYS A 124 -16.63 -6.25 -9.79
CA LYS A 124 -17.21 -4.93 -10.09
C LYS A 124 -16.12 -4.00 -10.61
N ARG A 125 -16.40 -3.37 -11.76
CA ARG A 125 -15.47 -2.43 -12.38
C ARG A 125 -15.91 -0.99 -12.08
N PRO A 126 -14.95 -0.04 -11.98
CA PRO A 126 -15.30 1.37 -11.84
C PRO A 126 -16.03 1.86 -13.10
N PRO A 127 -16.98 2.79 -12.96
CA PRO A 127 -17.71 3.37 -14.09
C PRO A 127 -16.84 4.41 -14.83
N LEU A 128 -15.76 3.94 -15.50
CA LEU A 128 -14.74 4.80 -16.11
C LEU A 128 -15.32 5.78 -17.14
N GLU A 129 -16.25 5.34 -17.96
CA GLU A 129 -16.84 6.20 -19.01
C GLU A 129 -17.55 7.41 -18.42
N SER A 130 -18.40 7.21 -17.39
CA SER A 130 -19.09 8.30 -16.72
C SER A 130 -18.16 9.24 -15.95
N LEU A 131 -17.08 8.69 -15.35
CA LEU A 131 -16.06 9.49 -14.67
C LEU A 131 -15.24 10.35 -15.64
N LEU A 132 -14.88 9.81 -16.81
CA LEU A 132 -14.17 10.54 -17.85
C LEU A 132 -15.04 11.62 -18.49
N GLN A 133 -16.33 11.35 -18.68
CA GLN A 133 -17.28 12.33 -19.22
C GLN A 133 -17.47 13.48 -18.25
N LYS A 134 -17.70 13.21 -16.96
CA LYS A 134 -17.80 14.23 -15.92
C LYS A 134 -16.54 15.10 -15.85
N LYS A 135 -15.34 14.50 -15.92
CA LYS A 135 -14.09 15.26 -15.91
C LYS A 135 -13.96 16.20 -17.12
N LYS A 136 -14.45 15.79 -18.30
CA LYS A 136 -14.45 16.65 -19.49
C LYS A 136 -15.43 17.83 -19.34
N GLU A 137 -16.61 17.59 -18.80
CA GLU A 137 -17.63 18.63 -18.53
C GLU A 137 -17.12 19.64 -17.50
N ASP A 138 -16.51 19.17 -16.40
CA ASP A 138 -15.92 20.02 -15.36
C ASP A 138 -14.76 20.89 -15.93
N ALA A 139 -13.95 20.33 -16.82
CA ALA A 139 -12.87 21.06 -17.47
C ALA A 139 -13.37 22.15 -18.44
N LEU A 140 -14.44 21.89 -19.18
CA LEU A 140 -15.09 22.88 -20.06
C LEU A 140 -15.70 24.01 -19.26
N ASN A 141 -16.48 23.70 -18.23
CA ASN A 141 -17.11 24.68 -17.35
C ASN A 141 -16.11 25.54 -16.56
N GLY A 142 -14.94 24.96 -16.21
CA GLY A 142 -13.85 25.66 -15.53
C GLY A 142 -13.11 26.65 -16.43
N SER A 143 -13.05 26.38 -17.74
CA SER A 143 -12.43 27.29 -18.73
C SER A 143 -13.32 28.48 -19.06
N GLU A 144 -14.64 28.33 -19.07
CA GLU A 144 -15.59 29.42 -19.31
C GLU A 144 -15.63 30.44 -18.15
N LYS A 145 -15.42 29.99 -16.89
CA LYS A 145 -15.37 30.89 -15.71
C LYS A 145 -14.08 31.72 -15.61
N LYS A 146 -13.03 31.39 -16.34
CA LYS A 146 -11.77 32.17 -16.37
C LYS A 146 -11.75 33.24 -17.47
N ASN A 147 -12.69 33.23 -18.40
CA ASN A 147 -12.77 34.17 -19.53
C ASN A 147 -13.87 35.24 -19.38
N ASN A 148 -14.53 35.28 -18.24
CA ASN A 148 -15.45 36.35 -17.81
C ASN A 148 -14.90 37.03 -16.54
#